data_09e1d4cf6389182a898e69652f64c06e
#
_entry.id   09e1d4cf6389182a898e69652f64c06e
#
_cell.length_a   1.000
_cell.length_b   1.000
_cell.length_c   1.000
_cell.angle_alpha   90.00
_cell.angle_beta   90.00
_cell.angle_gamma   90.00
#
_symmetry.space_group_name_H-M   'P 1'
#
loop_
_entity.id
_entity.type
_entity.pdbx_description
1 polymer ?
#
loop_
_entity_poly.entity_id
_entity_poly.type
_entity_poly.pdbx_seq_one_letter_code
_entity_poly.pdbx_strand_id
1 'polypeptide(L)'
;MKLIKTLGLPALAVCVLGMGMTMTGCSSMTNTGKGALIGGGGGAGLGAGLGAIIGGGKGAAIGSAIGAAVGAGAGVLIGQKMDKQQKELQEQLAQQAKVEQTTDANGLQAIKVTFDGGILFPTNGTTLSAHAKTDLSKFAQSLNSNPNTNVQIYGYTDDTGTLQVNQRVSTGRADAVRNYLLNSGVAATRLSAEGLPMQDYIASNSTPEGRAQNRRVEIYITADKKMIEEANNGTLK
;
A
#
# COMPACT_ATOMS: atom_id res chain seq x y z
N MET A 1 21.69 -1.18 81.41
CA MET A 1 22.14 0.21 81.58
C MET A 1 22.35 0.82 80.17
N LYS A 2 21.67 1.94 79.92
CA LYS A 2 21.72 2.85 78.78
C LYS A 2 20.90 2.48 77.50
N LEU A 3 19.79 3.20 77.46
CA LEU A 3 19.01 3.63 76.27
C LEU A 3 19.87 4.23 75.18
N ILE A 4 19.54 3.96 73.92
CA ILE A 4 19.71 4.96 72.85
C ILE A 4 18.47 4.96 71.96
N LYS A 5 18.00 6.16 71.77
CA LYS A 5 16.75 6.59 71.14
C LYS A 5 16.65 6.28 69.65
N THR A 6 15.46 5.90 69.30
CA THR A 6 14.89 5.91 67.91
C THR A 6 14.84 7.32 67.37
N LEU A 7 15.38 7.53 66.14
CA LEU A 7 15.04 8.68 65.31
C LEU A 7 14.24 8.18 64.10
N GLY A 8 13.00 8.61 64.00
CA GLY A 8 12.14 8.34 62.89
C GLY A 8 12.49 9.21 61.68
N LEU A 9 12.48 8.62 60.49
CA LEU A 9 12.44 9.35 59.22
C LEU A 9 11.01 9.29 58.68
N PRO A 10 10.48 10.41 58.14
CA PRO A 10 9.17 10.43 57.53
C PRO A 10 9.22 9.82 56.15
N ALA A 11 8.24 8.95 55.88
CA ALA A 11 7.97 8.38 54.58
C ALA A 11 7.51 9.48 53.61
N LEU A 12 8.31 9.74 52.57
CA LEU A 12 7.88 10.51 51.40
C LEU A 12 6.98 9.62 50.54
N ALA A 13 5.68 9.90 50.62
CA ALA A 13 4.71 9.32 49.67
C ALA A 13 4.88 9.98 48.29
N VAL A 14 5.47 9.24 47.36
CA VAL A 14 5.47 9.63 45.96
C VAL A 14 4.11 9.22 45.38
N CYS A 15 3.20 10.16 45.21
CA CYS A 15 1.99 10.02 44.44
C CYS A 15 2.37 9.93 42.97
N VAL A 16 2.46 8.72 42.42
CA VAL A 16 2.45 8.48 40.97
C VAL A 16 1.00 8.66 40.53
N LEU A 17 0.69 9.83 40.00
CA LEU A 17 -0.54 10.09 39.24
C LEU A 17 -0.47 9.29 37.95
N GLY A 18 -1.02 8.08 37.98
CA GLY A 18 -1.30 7.29 36.79
C GLY A 18 -2.40 7.97 35.97
N MET A 19 -2.03 8.76 34.95
CA MET A 19 -2.95 9.14 33.89
C MET A 19 -3.27 7.90 33.08
N GLY A 20 -4.35 7.21 33.45
CA GLY A 20 -5.00 6.21 32.64
C GLY A 20 -5.59 6.87 31.40
N MET A 21 -4.86 6.86 30.30
CA MET A 21 -5.45 7.11 28.98
C MET A 21 -6.34 5.92 28.62
N THR A 22 -7.63 6.07 28.86
CA THR A 22 -8.65 5.18 28.26
C THR A 22 -8.65 5.43 26.76
N MET A 23 -8.03 4.52 26.00
CA MET A 23 -8.19 4.47 24.55
C MET A 23 -9.60 3.96 24.23
N THR A 24 -10.57 4.88 24.19
CA THR A 24 -11.89 4.60 23.61
C THR A 24 -11.78 4.71 22.10
N GLY A 25 -11.95 3.59 21.43
CA GLY A 25 -12.46 3.34 20.10
C GLY A 25 -12.19 4.35 18.97
N CYS A 26 -11.11 4.18 18.22
CA CYS A 26 -10.93 4.85 16.92
C CYS A 26 -11.45 4.00 15.77
N SER A 27 -12.77 3.74 15.69
CA SER A 27 -13.35 3.09 14.52
C SER A 27 -13.73 4.06 13.38
N SER A 28 -13.46 5.38 13.55
CA SER A 28 -13.79 6.41 12.55
C SER A 28 -12.65 7.41 12.26
N MET A 29 -11.40 7.01 12.50
CA MET A 29 -10.28 7.88 12.12
C MET A 29 -10.19 8.01 10.60
N THR A 30 -10.21 9.24 10.11
CA THR A 30 -9.94 9.55 8.70
C THR A 30 -8.53 9.09 8.33
N ASN A 31 -8.29 8.81 7.06
CA ASN A 31 -6.98 8.43 6.55
C ASN A 31 -5.89 9.47 6.88
N THR A 32 -6.27 10.76 6.94
CA THR A 32 -5.43 11.85 7.40
C THR A 32 -4.93 11.64 8.83
N GLY A 33 -5.81 11.19 9.75
CA GLY A 33 -5.42 10.89 11.13
C GLY A 33 -4.46 9.69 11.24
N LYS A 34 -4.61 8.68 10.37
CA LYS A 34 -3.68 7.54 10.29
C LYS A 34 -2.30 7.96 9.79
N GLY A 35 -2.23 8.87 8.78
CA GLY A 35 -0.98 9.43 8.28
C GLY A 35 -0.21 10.20 9.37
N ALA A 36 -0.91 10.96 10.23
CA ALA A 36 -0.31 11.71 11.32
C ALA A 36 0.30 10.81 12.41
N LEU A 37 -0.31 9.67 12.73
CA LEU A 37 0.21 8.71 13.70
C LEU A 37 1.46 7.98 13.19
N ILE A 38 1.54 7.74 11.89
CA ILE A 38 2.66 7.03 11.27
C ILE A 38 3.82 8.00 10.99
N GLY A 39 3.55 9.24 10.55
CA GLY A 39 4.58 10.23 10.24
C GLY A 39 5.22 10.94 11.45
N GLY A 40 4.58 10.89 12.62
CA GLY A 40 4.99 11.65 13.82
C GLY A 40 6.03 10.99 14.74
N GLY A 41 6.42 9.77 14.52
CA GLY A 41 7.31 9.06 15.43
C GLY A 41 8.12 7.94 14.79
N GLY A 42 9.31 8.22 14.27
CA GLY A 42 10.31 7.20 13.97
C GLY A 42 10.03 6.33 12.73
N GLY A 43 9.68 6.94 11.60
CA GLY A 43 9.21 6.28 10.38
C GLY A 43 10.15 5.25 9.72
N ALA A 44 11.46 5.32 9.94
CA ALA A 44 12.40 4.42 9.27
C ALA A 44 12.42 2.99 9.84
N GLY A 45 12.06 2.82 11.12
CA GLY A 45 12.08 1.49 11.76
C GLY A 45 10.73 0.76 11.74
N LEU A 46 9.61 1.50 11.70
CA LEU A 46 8.27 0.93 11.77
C LEU A 46 7.70 0.57 10.41
N GLY A 47 8.08 1.31 9.34
CA GLY A 47 7.58 1.09 7.98
C GLY A 47 7.95 -0.28 7.41
N ALA A 48 9.18 -0.70 7.57
CA ALA A 48 9.64 -2.02 7.12
C ALA A 48 8.91 -3.16 7.87
N GLY A 49 8.63 -2.98 9.16
CA GLY A 49 7.90 -3.98 9.96
C GLY A 49 6.42 -4.08 9.59
N LEU A 50 5.74 -2.95 9.38
CA LEU A 50 4.32 -2.95 9.01
C LEU A 50 4.09 -3.40 7.56
N GLY A 51 4.96 -3.00 6.63
CA GLY A 51 4.91 -3.46 5.25
C GLY A 51 5.08 -4.97 5.12
N ALA A 52 5.97 -5.58 5.92
CA ALA A 52 6.14 -7.02 5.98
C ALA A 52 4.93 -7.74 6.60
N ILE A 53 4.23 -7.12 7.55
CA ILE A 53 3.04 -7.71 8.21
C ILE A 53 1.82 -7.67 7.30
N ILE A 54 1.63 -6.58 6.54
CA ILE A 54 0.42 -6.35 5.73
C ILE A 54 0.53 -6.99 4.33
N GLY A 55 1.74 -7.05 3.76
CA GLY A 55 1.98 -7.46 2.36
C GLY A 55 2.86 -8.70 2.19
N GLY A 56 3.20 -9.43 3.29
CA GLY A 56 4.24 -10.46 3.20
C GLY A 56 5.56 -9.85 2.71
N GLY A 57 6.41 -10.60 2.02
CA GLY A 57 7.67 -10.11 1.47
C GLY A 57 7.56 -8.90 0.51
N LYS A 58 6.35 -8.60 0.03
CA LYS A 58 6.06 -7.50 -0.90
C LYS A 58 5.94 -6.13 -0.23
N GLY A 59 5.43 -6.07 1.00
CA GLY A 59 5.35 -4.80 1.73
C GLY A 59 6.71 -4.16 1.92
N ALA A 60 7.77 -4.96 2.02
CA ALA A 60 9.14 -4.50 2.05
C ALA A 60 9.65 -4.01 0.68
N ALA A 61 9.10 -4.54 -0.42
CA ALA A 61 9.46 -4.13 -1.79
C ALA A 61 8.69 -2.90 -2.27
N ILE A 62 7.45 -2.68 -1.73
CA ILE A 62 6.64 -1.52 -2.07
C ILE A 62 7.24 -0.27 -1.42
N GLY A 63 7.89 0.57 -2.19
CA GLY A 63 8.50 1.82 -1.72
C GLY A 63 9.94 1.71 -1.24
N SER A 64 10.60 0.52 -1.29
CA SER A 64 12.00 0.33 -0.89
C SER A 64 13.01 1.19 -1.68
N ALA A 65 12.60 1.70 -2.83
CA ALA A 65 13.44 2.57 -3.67
C ALA A 65 13.52 4.03 -3.19
N ILE A 66 12.76 4.42 -2.16
CA ILE A 66 12.67 5.81 -1.71
C ILE A 66 13.41 5.96 -0.39
N GLY A 67 14.72 6.18 -0.46
CA GLY A 67 15.56 6.49 0.72
C GLY A 67 15.37 7.91 1.27
N ALA A 68 14.19 8.52 1.12
CA ALA A 68 13.91 9.86 1.60
C ALA A 68 13.37 9.83 3.05
N ALA A 69 13.96 10.61 3.92
CA ALA A 69 13.42 10.82 5.27
C ALA A 69 12.07 11.58 5.17
N VAL A 70 11.05 11.08 5.86
CA VAL A 70 9.75 11.73 5.92
C VAL A 70 9.65 12.56 7.19
N GLY A 71 9.52 13.87 7.04
CA GLY A 71 9.40 14.81 8.15
C GLY A 71 8.05 14.70 8.87
N ALA A 72 8.01 15.19 10.11
CA ALA A 72 6.76 15.32 10.86
C ALA A 72 5.79 16.25 10.09
N GLY A 73 4.58 15.77 9.78
CA GLY A 73 3.58 16.49 9.00
C GLY A 73 3.56 16.14 7.50
N ALA A 74 4.67 15.77 6.90
CA ALA A 74 4.70 15.34 5.49
C ALA A 74 3.78 14.14 5.23
N GLY A 75 3.73 13.17 6.15
CA GLY A 75 2.83 12.02 6.07
C GLY A 75 1.35 12.43 6.01
N VAL A 76 0.95 13.51 6.68
CA VAL A 76 -0.42 14.04 6.63
C VAL A 76 -0.75 14.58 5.24
N LEU A 77 0.14 15.39 4.66
CA LEU A 77 -0.04 15.96 3.32
C LEU A 77 -0.11 14.88 2.25
N ILE A 78 0.80 13.91 2.32
CA ILE A 78 0.81 12.73 1.43
C ILE A 78 -0.49 11.94 1.61
N GLY A 79 -0.92 11.68 2.86
CA GLY A 79 -2.17 10.99 3.16
C GLY A 79 -3.38 11.67 2.52
N GLN A 80 -3.53 12.98 2.65
CA GLN A 80 -4.61 13.75 2.02
C GLN A 80 -4.62 13.61 0.49
N LYS A 81 -3.43 13.68 -0.14
CA LYS A 81 -3.29 13.55 -1.58
C LYS A 81 -3.66 12.14 -2.05
N MET A 82 -3.19 11.12 -1.34
CA MET A 82 -3.51 9.72 -1.63
C MET A 82 -4.98 9.40 -1.38
N ASP A 83 -5.60 9.96 -0.33
CA ASP A 83 -7.04 9.81 -0.06
C ASP A 83 -7.90 10.35 -1.21
N LYS A 84 -7.54 11.53 -1.72
CA LYS A 84 -8.24 12.12 -2.87
C LYS A 84 -8.14 11.20 -4.09
N GLN A 85 -6.94 10.77 -4.45
CA GLN A 85 -6.72 9.87 -5.58
C GLN A 85 -7.43 8.52 -5.37
N GLN A 86 -7.43 7.97 -4.15
CA GLN A 86 -8.12 6.73 -3.83
C GLN A 86 -9.64 6.86 -4.08
N LYS A 87 -10.26 7.95 -3.62
CA LYS A 87 -11.70 8.20 -3.84
C LYS A 87 -12.03 8.32 -5.33
N GLU A 88 -11.24 9.08 -6.07
CA GLU A 88 -11.40 9.21 -7.53
C GLU A 88 -11.34 7.83 -8.22
N LEU A 89 -10.37 6.99 -7.84
CA LEU A 89 -10.26 5.63 -8.37
C LEU A 89 -11.41 4.72 -7.95
N GLN A 90 -11.88 4.83 -6.70
CA GLN A 90 -13.05 4.07 -6.23
C GLN A 90 -14.31 4.42 -7.03
N GLU A 91 -14.52 5.69 -7.34
CA GLU A 91 -15.66 6.13 -8.15
C GLU A 91 -15.55 5.67 -9.61
N GLN A 92 -14.35 5.78 -10.19
CA GLN A 92 -14.10 5.44 -11.60
C GLN A 92 -14.10 3.93 -11.88
N LEU A 93 -13.68 3.12 -10.90
CA LEU A 93 -13.45 1.67 -11.04
C LEU A 93 -14.35 0.81 -10.14
N ALA A 94 -15.46 1.36 -9.62
CA ALA A 94 -16.28 0.75 -8.57
C ALA A 94 -16.73 -0.71 -8.84
N GLN A 95 -16.94 -1.08 -10.11
CA GLN A 95 -17.39 -2.41 -10.50
C GLN A 95 -16.31 -3.27 -11.14
N GLN A 96 -15.14 -2.71 -11.41
CA GLN A 96 -14.08 -3.34 -12.21
C GLN A 96 -12.86 -3.72 -11.38
N ALA A 97 -12.62 -2.97 -10.31
CA ALA A 97 -11.47 -3.20 -9.44
C ALA A 97 -11.81 -2.89 -7.99
N LYS A 98 -11.15 -3.58 -7.09
CA LYS A 98 -11.17 -3.27 -5.66
C LYS A 98 -10.07 -2.26 -5.37
N VAL A 99 -10.43 -1.08 -4.86
CA VAL A 99 -9.48 -0.02 -4.49
C VAL A 99 -9.42 0.10 -2.98
N GLU A 100 -8.26 -0.16 -2.41
CA GLU A 100 -8.03 -0.22 -0.96
C GLU A 100 -6.86 0.69 -0.57
N GLN A 101 -6.93 1.20 0.65
CA GLN A 101 -5.79 1.84 1.27
C GLN A 101 -4.80 0.76 1.74
N THR A 102 -3.52 1.03 1.56
CA THR A 102 -2.42 0.24 2.13
C THR A 102 -1.30 1.17 2.61
N THR A 103 -0.20 0.61 3.05
CA THR A 103 0.97 1.36 3.53
C THR A 103 2.21 0.86 2.80
N ASP A 104 3.08 1.77 2.39
CA ASP A 104 4.37 1.41 1.79
C ASP A 104 5.43 1.05 2.85
N ALA A 105 6.63 0.68 2.41
CA ALA A 105 7.74 0.31 3.28
C ALA A 105 8.24 1.47 4.16
N ASN A 106 7.94 2.72 3.82
CA ASN A 106 8.30 3.90 4.61
C ASN A 106 7.20 4.29 5.61
N GLY A 107 6.13 3.50 5.72
CA GLY A 107 4.98 3.80 6.57
C GLY A 107 4.06 4.87 5.98
N LEU A 108 4.25 5.26 4.72
CA LEU A 108 3.39 6.22 4.04
C LEU A 108 2.14 5.55 3.48
N GLN A 109 1.07 6.30 3.41
CA GLN A 109 -0.14 5.84 2.77
C GLN A 109 0.10 5.54 1.29
N ALA A 110 -0.41 4.39 0.86
CA ALA A 110 -0.39 3.91 -0.50
C ALA A 110 -1.78 3.41 -0.92
N ILE A 111 -2.00 3.23 -2.21
CA ILE A 111 -3.24 2.72 -2.76
C ILE A 111 -2.97 1.37 -3.42
N LYS A 112 -3.78 0.38 -3.09
CA LYS A 112 -3.80 -0.92 -3.75
C LYS A 112 -5.04 -1.04 -4.62
N VAL A 113 -4.85 -1.31 -5.91
CA VAL A 113 -5.92 -1.58 -6.87
C VAL A 113 -5.81 -3.03 -7.32
N THR A 114 -6.85 -3.82 -7.07
CA THR A 114 -6.90 -5.23 -7.45
C THR A 114 -7.91 -5.43 -8.58
N PHE A 115 -7.44 -5.87 -9.72
CA PHE A 115 -8.28 -6.30 -10.85
C PHE A 115 -8.36 -7.82 -10.87
N ASP A 116 -9.60 -8.35 -11.02
CA ASP A 116 -9.79 -9.76 -11.35
C ASP A 116 -9.18 -10.08 -12.71
N GLY A 117 -8.41 -11.17 -12.77
CA GLY A 117 -7.77 -11.59 -14.01
C GLY A 117 -8.76 -11.93 -15.12
N GLY A 118 -9.95 -12.40 -14.77
CA GLY A 118 -11.04 -12.69 -15.73
C GLY A 118 -11.63 -11.43 -16.37
N ILE A 119 -11.57 -10.30 -15.68
CA ILE A 119 -11.97 -9.00 -16.25
C ILE A 119 -10.92 -8.51 -17.25
N LEU A 120 -9.65 -8.62 -16.88
CA LEU A 120 -8.56 -8.09 -17.69
C LEU A 120 -8.22 -8.98 -18.91
N PHE A 121 -8.26 -10.31 -18.74
CA PHE A 121 -7.72 -11.26 -19.73
C PHE A 121 -8.69 -12.41 -20.02
N PRO A 122 -8.71 -12.92 -21.24
CA PRO A 122 -9.34 -14.21 -21.51
C PRO A 122 -8.61 -15.34 -20.76
N THR A 123 -9.27 -16.50 -20.62
CA THR A 123 -8.69 -17.67 -19.94
C THR A 123 -7.33 -18.02 -20.54
N ASN A 124 -6.34 -18.21 -19.69
CA ASN A 124 -4.93 -18.47 -20.05
C ASN A 124 -4.27 -17.39 -20.95
N GLY A 125 -4.94 -16.28 -21.20
CA GLY A 125 -4.42 -15.19 -22.01
C GLY A 125 -3.61 -14.17 -21.24
N THR A 126 -2.79 -13.43 -21.98
CA THR A 126 -2.03 -12.26 -21.53
C THR A 126 -2.38 -11.01 -22.35
N THR A 127 -3.30 -11.13 -23.30
CA THR A 127 -3.78 -9.99 -24.11
C THR A 127 -4.97 -9.33 -23.43
N LEU A 128 -4.91 -8.03 -23.23
CA LEU A 128 -6.00 -7.25 -22.59
C LEU A 128 -7.28 -7.30 -23.43
N SER A 129 -8.40 -7.55 -22.77
CA SER A 129 -9.74 -7.45 -23.37
C SER A 129 -10.07 -6.01 -23.78
N ALA A 130 -11.07 -5.82 -24.66
CA ALA A 130 -11.52 -4.48 -25.03
C ALA A 130 -12.08 -3.71 -23.80
N HIS A 131 -12.81 -4.41 -22.92
CA HIS A 131 -13.34 -3.84 -21.70
C HIS A 131 -12.22 -3.42 -20.73
N ALA A 132 -11.23 -4.27 -20.53
CA ALA A 132 -10.05 -3.96 -19.73
C ALA A 132 -9.32 -2.69 -20.19
N LYS A 133 -9.20 -2.50 -21.50
CA LYS A 133 -8.57 -1.29 -22.06
C LYS A 133 -9.34 -0.03 -21.70
N THR A 134 -10.69 -0.08 -21.67
CA THR A 134 -11.51 1.06 -21.24
C THR A 134 -11.26 1.41 -19.77
N ASP A 135 -11.23 0.40 -18.90
CA ASP A 135 -11.00 0.63 -17.46
C ASP A 135 -9.58 1.09 -17.16
N LEU A 136 -8.59 0.49 -17.83
CA LEU A 136 -7.19 0.92 -17.72
C LEU A 136 -6.95 2.32 -18.31
N SER A 137 -7.78 2.77 -19.27
CA SER A 137 -7.73 4.16 -19.77
C SER A 137 -8.15 5.16 -18.70
N LYS A 138 -9.24 4.88 -17.96
CA LYS A 138 -9.66 5.70 -16.81
C LYS A 138 -8.58 5.70 -15.72
N PHE A 139 -8.03 4.53 -15.43
CA PHE A 139 -6.93 4.39 -14.48
C PHE A 139 -5.70 5.21 -14.89
N ALA A 140 -5.30 5.16 -16.16
CA ALA A 140 -4.20 5.97 -16.70
C ALA A 140 -4.46 7.47 -16.58
N GLN A 141 -5.69 7.93 -16.77
CA GLN A 141 -6.06 9.35 -16.58
C GLN A 141 -5.81 9.79 -15.12
N SER A 142 -6.24 8.99 -14.13
CA SER A 142 -5.95 9.27 -12.72
C SER A 142 -4.44 9.31 -12.43
N LEU A 143 -3.66 8.38 -12.99
CA LEU A 143 -2.20 8.36 -12.83
C LEU A 143 -1.52 9.59 -13.47
N ASN A 144 -2.00 10.06 -14.61
CA ASN A 144 -1.49 11.24 -15.29
C ASN A 144 -1.87 12.53 -14.55
N SER A 145 -3.03 12.58 -13.90
CA SER A 145 -3.45 13.69 -13.02
C SER A 145 -2.66 13.73 -11.71
N ASN A 146 -2.05 12.61 -11.31
CA ASN A 146 -1.24 12.48 -10.10
C ASN A 146 0.19 12.02 -10.44
N PRO A 147 1.02 12.88 -11.08
CA PRO A 147 2.28 12.46 -11.68
C PRO A 147 3.39 12.12 -10.67
N ASN A 148 3.29 12.60 -9.43
CA ASN A 148 4.31 12.41 -8.39
C ASN A 148 4.10 11.09 -7.59
N THR A 149 3.73 10.01 -8.30
CA THR A 149 3.54 8.67 -7.71
C THR A 149 4.28 7.61 -8.51
N ASN A 150 4.74 6.55 -7.83
CA ASN A 150 5.24 5.33 -8.43
C ASN A 150 4.13 4.29 -8.54
N VAL A 151 4.22 3.41 -9.53
CA VAL A 151 3.22 2.39 -9.82
C VAL A 151 3.91 1.05 -10.00
N GLN A 152 3.60 0.10 -9.12
CA GLN A 152 4.11 -1.27 -9.18
C GLN A 152 2.98 -2.22 -9.53
N ILE A 153 3.19 -3.08 -10.51
CA ILE A 153 2.18 -3.96 -11.10
C ILE A 153 2.61 -5.40 -10.87
N TYR A 154 1.78 -6.17 -10.19
CA TYR A 154 2.01 -7.59 -9.90
C TYR A 154 0.95 -8.47 -10.53
N GLY A 155 1.40 -9.43 -11.36
CA GLY A 155 0.53 -10.44 -11.94
C GLY A 155 0.59 -11.74 -11.12
N TYR A 156 -0.57 -12.28 -10.78
CA TYR A 156 -0.71 -13.53 -10.00
C TYR A 156 -1.40 -14.61 -10.79
N THR A 157 -1.11 -15.86 -10.43
CA THR A 157 -1.79 -17.06 -10.92
C THR A 157 -2.34 -17.88 -9.75
N ASP A 158 -3.22 -18.82 -10.07
CA ASP A 158 -3.56 -19.93 -9.18
C ASP A 158 -2.45 -21.00 -9.18
N ASP A 159 -2.71 -22.14 -8.55
CA ASP A 159 -1.80 -23.29 -8.46
C ASP A 159 -1.92 -24.28 -9.63
N THR A 160 -2.72 -23.98 -10.64
CA THR A 160 -2.97 -24.91 -11.76
C THR A 160 -1.84 -24.88 -12.79
N GLY A 161 -1.34 -26.03 -13.15
CA GLY A 161 -0.29 -26.18 -14.17
C GLY A 161 1.12 -26.15 -13.61
N THR A 162 2.11 -25.91 -14.47
CA THR A 162 3.53 -25.89 -14.09
C THR A 162 3.99 -24.49 -13.69
N LEU A 163 5.01 -24.41 -12.83
CA LEU A 163 5.63 -23.13 -12.46
C LEU A 163 6.10 -22.33 -13.68
N GLN A 164 6.70 -23.01 -14.68
CA GLN A 164 7.19 -22.36 -15.90
C GLN A 164 6.06 -21.67 -16.69
N VAL A 165 4.90 -22.34 -16.83
CA VAL A 165 3.73 -21.76 -17.50
C VAL A 165 3.19 -20.57 -16.69
N ASN A 166 3.05 -20.74 -15.39
CA ASN A 166 2.56 -19.70 -14.51
C ASN A 166 3.49 -18.47 -14.44
N GLN A 167 4.82 -18.69 -14.48
CA GLN A 167 5.79 -17.59 -14.59
C GLN A 167 5.57 -16.77 -15.86
N ARG A 168 5.42 -17.43 -17.02
CA ARG A 168 5.15 -16.73 -18.28
C ARG A 168 3.81 -15.98 -18.25
N VAL A 169 2.77 -16.59 -17.70
CA VAL A 169 1.43 -15.97 -17.65
C VAL A 169 1.41 -14.78 -16.68
N SER A 170 1.95 -14.91 -15.47
CA SER A 170 1.97 -13.85 -14.48
C SER A 170 2.78 -12.65 -14.98
N THR A 171 3.98 -12.88 -15.51
CA THR A 171 4.83 -11.81 -16.08
C THR A 171 4.15 -11.18 -17.30
N GLY A 172 3.64 -11.98 -18.23
CA GLY A 172 2.97 -11.45 -19.42
C GLY A 172 1.73 -10.61 -19.11
N ARG A 173 0.99 -10.93 -18.05
CA ARG A 173 -0.15 -10.12 -17.58
C ARG A 173 0.28 -8.79 -16.96
N ALA A 174 1.29 -8.82 -16.10
CA ALA A 174 1.84 -7.60 -15.51
C ALA A 174 2.41 -6.67 -16.60
N ASP A 175 3.17 -7.21 -17.53
CA ASP A 175 3.74 -6.47 -18.67
C ASP A 175 2.66 -5.90 -19.60
N ALA A 176 1.58 -6.64 -19.87
CA ALA A 176 0.48 -6.16 -20.70
C ALA A 176 -0.18 -4.91 -20.10
N VAL A 177 -0.41 -4.91 -18.78
CA VAL A 177 -0.94 -3.73 -18.06
C VAL A 177 0.07 -2.59 -18.09
N ARG A 178 1.34 -2.84 -17.76
CA ARG A 178 2.40 -1.82 -17.81
C ARG A 178 2.51 -1.17 -19.19
N ASN A 179 2.55 -1.97 -20.23
CA ASN A 179 2.69 -1.47 -21.61
C ASN A 179 1.46 -0.65 -22.03
N TYR A 180 0.26 -1.04 -21.59
CA TYR A 180 -0.94 -0.27 -21.85
C TYR A 180 -0.89 1.09 -21.17
N LEU A 181 -0.49 1.17 -19.88
CA LEU A 181 -0.34 2.43 -19.14
C LEU A 181 0.75 3.31 -19.77
N LEU A 182 1.87 2.73 -20.20
CA LEU A 182 2.92 3.43 -20.92
C LEU A 182 2.39 4.08 -22.21
N ASN A 183 1.66 3.31 -23.02
CA ASN A 183 1.04 3.79 -24.25
C ASN A 183 -0.07 4.81 -24.01
N SER A 184 -0.63 4.86 -22.78
CA SER A 184 -1.61 5.86 -22.34
C SER A 184 -0.97 7.10 -21.70
N GLY A 185 0.35 7.28 -21.86
CA GLY A 185 1.08 8.48 -21.44
C GLY A 185 1.65 8.47 -20.02
N VAL A 186 1.54 7.36 -19.27
CA VAL A 186 2.19 7.25 -17.96
C VAL A 186 3.70 7.06 -18.16
N ALA A 187 4.51 7.89 -17.50
CA ALA A 187 5.97 7.87 -17.68
C ALA A 187 6.58 6.52 -17.29
N ALA A 188 7.47 5.99 -18.14
CA ALA A 188 8.11 4.69 -17.96
C ALA A 188 8.88 4.58 -16.64
N THR A 189 9.48 5.68 -16.17
CA THR A 189 10.24 5.76 -14.92
C THR A 189 9.40 5.53 -13.66
N ARG A 190 8.08 5.68 -13.78
CA ARG A 190 7.12 5.44 -12.70
C ARG A 190 6.61 4.01 -12.65
N LEU A 191 6.77 3.23 -13.73
CA LEU A 191 6.13 1.94 -13.93
C LEU A 191 7.12 0.79 -13.72
N SER A 192 6.79 -0.14 -12.83
CA SER A 192 7.44 -1.45 -12.74
C SER A 192 6.40 -2.56 -12.84
N ALA A 193 6.81 -3.72 -13.36
CA ALA A 193 5.95 -4.89 -13.51
C ALA A 193 6.71 -6.16 -13.13
N GLU A 194 6.03 -7.07 -12.43
CA GLU A 194 6.59 -8.34 -11.98
C GLU A 194 5.53 -9.44 -11.99
N GLY A 195 5.91 -10.63 -12.44
CA GLY A 195 5.08 -11.82 -12.33
C GLY A 195 5.38 -12.60 -11.07
N LEU A 196 4.35 -12.89 -10.29
CA LEU A 196 4.41 -13.63 -9.02
C LEU A 196 3.57 -14.91 -9.14
N PRO A 197 4.12 -15.97 -9.79
CA PRO A 197 3.39 -17.20 -10.04
C PRO A 197 3.20 -18.02 -8.76
N MET A 198 2.06 -18.69 -8.63
CA MET A 198 1.80 -19.72 -7.63
C MET A 198 2.16 -19.32 -6.20
N GLN A 199 1.94 -18.06 -5.84
CA GLN A 199 2.21 -17.53 -4.50
C GLN A 199 1.20 -16.46 -4.08
N ASP A 200 1.20 -16.12 -2.79
CA ASP A 200 0.36 -15.08 -2.20
C ASP A 200 -1.13 -15.25 -2.52
N TYR A 201 -1.61 -16.45 -2.37
CA TYR A 201 -3.01 -16.78 -2.56
C TYR A 201 -3.89 -15.99 -1.58
N ILE A 202 -4.96 -15.40 -2.10
CA ILE A 202 -5.96 -14.68 -1.30
C ILE A 202 -7.22 -15.52 -1.05
N ALA A 203 -7.33 -16.67 -1.73
CA ALA A 203 -8.42 -17.61 -1.58
C ALA A 203 -7.91 -19.05 -1.76
N SER A 204 -8.77 -20.03 -1.40
CA SER A 204 -8.44 -21.45 -1.55
C SER A 204 -8.34 -21.87 -3.01
N ASN A 205 -7.26 -22.56 -3.40
CA ASN A 205 -7.13 -23.13 -4.73
C ASN A 205 -7.96 -24.42 -4.94
N SER A 206 -8.56 -24.97 -3.89
CA SER A 206 -9.39 -26.17 -4.00
C SER A 206 -10.73 -25.96 -4.72
N THR A 207 -11.19 -24.69 -4.80
CA THR A 207 -12.43 -24.33 -5.51
C THR A 207 -12.16 -23.51 -6.78
N PRO A 208 -13.00 -23.63 -7.82
CA PRO A 208 -12.88 -22.80 -9.03
C PRO A 208 -12.96 -21.31 -8.75
N GLU A 209 -13.84 -20.90 -7.81
CA GLU A 209 -14.05 -19.51 -7.40
C GLU A 209 -12.82 -18.95 -6.71
N GLY A 210 -12.20 -19.73 -5.80
CA GLY A 210 -10.99 -19.32 -5.12
C GLY A 210 -9.79 -19.21 -6.08
N ARG A 211 -9.66 -20.16 -7.02
CA ARG A 211 -8.65 -20.03 -8.09
C ARG A 211 -8.88 -18.79 -8.95
N ALA A 212 -10.13 -18.45 -9.27
CA ALA A 212 -10.45 -17.24 -10.02
C ALA A 212 -9.96 -15.97 -9.27
N GLN A 213 -10.17 -15.90 -7.96
CA GLN A 213 -9.67 -14.79 -7.13
C GLN A 213 -8.14 -14.72 -7.09
N ASN A 214 -7.46 -15.87 -7.09
CA ASN A 214 -5.99 -15.93 -7.11
C ASN A 214 -5.40 -15.45 -8.45
N ARG A 215 -6.09 -15.67 -9.57
CA ARG A 215 -5.72 -15.13 -10.89
C ARG A 215 -6.08 -13.64 -10.98
N ARG A 216 -5.22 -12.77 -10.50
CA ARG A 216 -5.46 -11.32 -10.38
C ARG A 216 -4.25 -10.50 -10.82
N VAL A 217 -4.47 -9.21 -11.00
CA VAL A 217 -3.41 -8.20 -11.08
C VAL A 217 -3.60 -7.21 -9.94
N GLU A 218 -2.55 -7.00 -9.17
CA GLU A 218 -2.50 -5.98 -8.13
C GLU A 218 -1.60 -4.83 -8.59
N ILE A 219 -2.08 -3.61 -8.41
CA ILE A 219 -1.33 -2.40 -8.71
C ILE A 219 -1.21 -1.58 -7.44
N TYR A 220 0.02 -1.23 -7.09
CA TYR A 220 0.31 -0.41 -5.93
C TYR A 220 0.77 0.97 -6.39
N ILE A 221 0.15 2.00 -5.85
CA ILE A 221 0.48 3.40 -6.08
C ILE A 221 1.07 3.95 -4.80
N THR A 222 2.30 4.43 -4.87
CA THR A 222 3.04 4.99 -3.73
C THR A 222 3.52 6.39 -4.04
N ALA A 223 3.77 7.22 -3.02
CA ALA A 223 4.41 8.52 -3.20
C ALA A 223 5.80 8.33 -3.83
N ASP A 224 6.16 9.17 -4.80
CA ASP A 224 7.51 9.22 -5.33
C ASP A 224 8.40 10.16 -4.49
N LYS A 225 9.69 10.20 -4.82
CA LYS A 225 10.66 11.06 -4.13
C LYS A 225 10.25 12.55 -4.17
N LYS A 226 9.71 13.00 -5.30
CA LYS A 226 9.29 14.38 -5.48
C LYS A 226 8.10 14.73 -4.59
N MET A 227 7.09 13.86 -4.50
CA MET A 227 5.97 14.06 -3.57
C MET A 227 6.45 14.17 -2.13
N ILE A 228 7.41 13.33 -1.71
CA ILE A 228 7.97 13.35 -0.36
C ILE A 228 8.74 14.65 -0.11
N GLU A 229 9.57 15.10 -1.06
CA GLU A 229 10.30 16.36 -0.97
C GLU A 229 9.36 17.56 -0.89
N GLU A 230 8.33 17.62 -1.74
CA GLU A 230 7.32 18.68 -1.71
C GLU A 230 6.54 18.69 -0.40
N ALA A 231 6.20 17.53 0.16
CA ALA A 231 5.53 17.39 1.45
C ALA A 231 6.42 17.84 2.61
N ASN A 232 7.70 17.47 2.61
CA ASN A 232 8.67 17.90 3.63
C ASN A 232 8.87 19.42 3.63
N ASN A 233 8.81 20.04 2.45
CA ASN A 233 8.97 21.49 2.27
C ASN A 233 7.66 22.27 2.44
N GLY A 234 6.52 21.58 2.69
CA GLY A 234 5.20 22.22 2.78
C GLY A 234 4.67 22.80 1.48
N THR A 235 5.21 22.38 0.33
CA THR A 235 4.83 22.88 -1.01
C THR A 235 3.93 21.93 -1.77
N LEU A 236 3.63 20.74 -1.23
CA LEU A 236 2.70 19.77 -1.84
C LEU A 236 1.28 20.36 -1.89
N LYS A 237 0.71 20.45 -3.11
CA LYS A 237 -0.63 21.00 -3.38
C LYS A 237 -1.63 19.91 -3.76
#